data_31d4c265e4bc1c123a8c53ec259c76be
#
_entry.id   31d4c265e4bc1c123a8c53ec259c76be
#
_cell.length_a   1.000
_cell.length_b   1.000
_cell.length_c   1.000
_cell.angle_alpha   90.00
_cell.angle_beta   90.00
_cell.angle_gamma   90.00
#
_symmetry.space_group_name_H-M   'P 1'
#
loop_
_entity.id
_entity.type
_entity.pdbx_description
1 polymer ?
#
loop_
_entity_poly.entity_id
_entity_poly.type
_entity_poly.pdbx_seq_one_letter_code
_entity_poly.pdbx_strand_id
1 'polypeptide(L)'
;MSTNNLTANAGQSRRHLLVGGLAVAASAGGAAASHAGNAAAIKTKPAAAQRSNMVTTKDGTQLYYKDWGTGPNTVVFSHGWPLSADAWEDQMMFLASNGYRCIAHDRRGHGRSSQPWDGNNYDTFAADLDTLATTLNIKNATFVGHSMGGGEIARYLGKFGSARASKAVLIAAVTPLMLKTDKNPEGTPLSAFDGIRAGLQADRAQFYKDLTTPFFGFNRTGIKDSQGRRDTFTTIGMQSSLRSSYECVKQFSETDFTQDLQKMTLPTLIIHGDDDQIVPIAPSAIAASKILKNARLEVYKGGSHAIPQMNKDKLNADLLAFLKQA
;
A
#
# COMPACT_ATOMS: atom_id res chain seq x y z
N MET A 1 12.11 67.83 -1.03
CA MET A 1 10.98 68.64 -0.60
C MET A 1 9.84 67.74 -0.22
N SER A 2 9.44 67.86 1.03
CA SER A 2 8.20 67.44 1.67
C SER A 2 7.96 65.92 1.76
N THR A 3 8.22 65.26 2.85
CA THR A 3 7.73 65.25 4.25
C THR A 3 6.19 65.11 4.40
N ASN A 4 5.83 64.06 5.09
CA ASN A 4 4.88 63.85 6.19
C ASN A 4 4.06 62.60 5.96
N ASN A 5 3.84 61.77 6.85
CA ASN A 5 3.81 61.56 8.31
C ASN A 5 2.71 60.52 8.60
N LEU A 6 3.09 59.51 9.31
CA LEU A 6 2.44 58.84 10.45
C LEU A 6 0.90 58.87 10.58
N THR A 7 0.28 57.70 10.75
CA THR A 7 -0.27 57.37 12.07
C THR A 7 -0.61 55.88 12.19
N ALA A 8 -0.18 55.31 13.28
CA ALA A 8 -0.50 53.98 13.79
C ALA A 8 -1.96 53.91 14.27
N ASN A 9 -2.58 52.77 14.18
CA ASN A 9 -3.64 52.42 15.14
C ASN A 9 -3.61 50.94 15.49
N ALA A 10 -3.28 50.70 16.73
CA ALA A 10 -3.29 49.39 17.38
C ALA A 10 -4.74 49.08 17.81
N GLY A 11 -5.23 47.92 17.46
CA GLY A 11 -6.49 47.38 17.95
C GLY A 11 -6.30 45.96 18.46
N GLN A 12 -5.96 45.85 19.75
CA GLN A 12 -5.98 44.58 20.48
C GLN A 12 -7.43 44.13 20.70
N SER A 13 -7.77 42.93 20.33
CA SER A 13 -8.97 42.27 20.84
C SER A 13 -8.57 40.97 21.53
N ARG A 14 -8.52 41.04 22.85
CA ARG A 14 -8.40 39.88 23.74
C ARG A 14 -9.77 39.20 23.83
N ARG A 15 -9.90 37.98 23.43
CA ARG A 15 -11.05 37.14 23.80
C ARG A 15 -10.64 36.25 24.96
N HIS A 16 -11.28 36.44 26.10
CA HIS A 16 -11.18 35.68 27.33
C HIS A 16 -11.77 34.25 27.12
N LEU A 17 -10.98 33.21 27.46
CA LEU A 17 -11.52 31.90 27.74
C LEU A 17 -12.09 31.88 29.16
N LEU A 18 -13.40 31.67 29.28
CA LEU A 18 -14.05 31.38 30.55
C LEU A 18 -13.92 29.89 30.85
N VAL A 19 -13.14 29.56 31.87
CA VAL A 19 -13.12 28.24 32.49
C VAL A 19 -14.18 28.24 33.59
N GLY A 20 -15.30 27.58 33.37
CA GLY A 20 -16.32 27.35 34.37
C GLY A 20 -16.01 26.10 35.21
N GLY A 21 -15.52 26.32 36.43
CA GLY A 21 -15.42 25.29 37.45
C GLY A 21 -16.74 25.06 38.15
N LEU A 22 -17.29 23.86 38.13
CA LEU A 22 -18.39 23.44 39.00
C LEU A 22 -17.80 22.85 40.27
N ALA A 23 -18.01 23.58 41.38
CA ALA A 23 -17.80 23.07 42.74
C ALA A 23 -19.09 22.36 43.18
N VAL A 24 -19.02 21.08 43.53
CA VAL A 24 -20.08 20.32 44.17
C VAL A 24 -19.81 20.24 45.65
N ALA A 25 -20.66 20.89 46.44
CA ALA A 25 -20.65 20.81 47.89
C ALA A 25 -21.21 19.47 48.38
N ALA A 26 -20.47 18.81 49.26
CA ALA A 26 -20.93 17.65 49.98
C ALA A 26 -21.78 18.07 51.19
N SER A 27 -23.01 17.59 51.28
CA SER A 27 -23.78 17.59 52.53
C SER A 27 -23.95 16.13 53.00
N ALA A 28 -23.46 15.86 54.20
CA ALA A 28 -23.63 14.59 54.89
C ALA A 28 -25.00 14.54 55.58
N GLY A 29 -25.64 13.40 55.57
CA GLY A 29 -26.88 13.18 56.32
C GLY A 29 -27.48 11.77 56.07
N GLY A 30 -27.14 10.82 56.89
CA GLY A 30 -27.74 9.73 57.51
C GLY A 30 -28.83 8.85 56.81
N ALA A 31 -28.57 7.57 56.73
CA ALA A 31 -29.32 6.46 57.29
C ALA A 31 -28.98 5.14 56.59
N ALA A 32 -28.45 4.24 57.38
CA ALA A 32 -28.20 2.89 56.91
C ALA A 32 -29.52 2.11 56.68
N ALA A 33 -29.66 1.53 55.51
CA ALA A 33 -30.58 0.45 55.25
C ALA A 33 -29.85 -0.63 54.46
N SER A 34 -29.52 -1.73 55.15
CA SER A 34 -28.93 -2.93 54.58
C SER A 34 -29.93 -3.63 53.67
N HIS A 35 -29.70 -3.53 52.34
CA HIS A 35 -30.31 -4.45 51.39
C HIS A 35 -29.17 -5.34 50.82
N ALA A 36 -29.15 -6.58 51.36
CA ALA A 36 -28.40 -7.66 50.74
C ALA A 36 -29.08 -8.03 49.43
N GLY A 37 -28.71 -7.37 48.35
CA GLY A 37 -29.09 -7.69 46.99
C GLY A 37 -28.08 -8.68 46.41
N ASN A 38 -28.55 -9.89 46.07
CA ASN A 38 -27.83 -10.91 45.34
C ASN A 38 -27.26 -10.31 44.05
N ALA A 39 -26.00 -9.93 44.05
CA ALA A 39 -25.27 -9.59 42.83
C ALA A 39 -25.00 -10.90 42.07
N ALA A 40 -25.92 -11.24 41.14
CA ALA A 40 -25.63 -12.26 40.15
C ALA A 40 -24.38 -11.87 39.39
N ALA A 41 -23.30 -12.64 39.56
CA ALA A 41 -22.05 -12.44 38.82
C ALA A 41 -22.35 -12.53 37.31
N ILE A 42 -22.33 -11.39 36.65
CA ILE A 42 -22.36 -11.33 35.19
C ILE A 42 -21.10 -12.06 34.72
N LYS A 43 -21.27 -13.29 34.25
CA LYS A 43 -20.22 -14.02 33.53
C LYS A 43 -19.94 -13.26 32.25
N THR A 44 -18.95 -12.33 32.28
CA THR A 44 -18.41 -11.74 31.09
C THR A 44 -17.79 -12.86 30.26
N LYS A 45 -18.39 -13.09 29.07
CA LYS A 45 -17.79 -13.96 28.06
C LYS A 45 -16.34 -13.46 27.86
N PRO A 46 -15.31 -14.34 27.90
CA PRO A 46 -13.94 -13.89 27.66
C PRO A 46 -13.92 -13.12 26.34
N ALA A 47 -13.41 -11.90 26.36
CA ALA A 47 -13.17 -11.15 25.13
C ALA A 47 -12.35 -12.05 24.22
N ALA A 48 -12.85 -12.30 22.99
CA ALA A 48 -12.10 -13.06 22.01
C ALA A 48 -10.70 -12.40 21.93
N ALA A 49 -9.65 -13.19 22.15
CA ALA A 49 -8.28 -12.69 22.13
C ALA A 49 -8.13 -11.89 20.82
N GLN A 50 -7.84 -10.62 20.94
CA GLN A 50 -7.67 -9.74 19.80
C GLN A 50 -6.52 -10.34 18.99
N ARG A 51 -6.84 -10.90 17.79
CA ARG A 51 -5.81 -11.50 16.95
C ARG A 51 -4.80 -10.42 16.65
N SER A 52 -3.55 -10.67 17.00
CA SER A 52 -2.46 -9.79 16.63
C SER A 52 -2.41 -9.73 15.11
N ASN A 53 -2.58 -8.53 14.52
CA ASN A 53 -2.43 -8.31 13.08
C ASN A 53 -0.94 -8.24 12.70
N MET A 54 -0.10 -9.01 13.37
CA MET A 54 1.34 -9.08 13.19
C MET A 54 1.80 -10.52 12.96
N VAL A 55 2.71 -10.69 12.01
CA VAL A 55 3.44 -11.94 11.76
C VAL A 55 4.93 -11.68 11.99
N THR A 56 5.58 -12.57 12.75
CA THR A 56 7.03 -12.48 13.00
C THR A 56 7.78 -13.32 11.96
N THR A 57 8.71 -12.70 11.27
CA THR A 57 9.60 -13.38 10.30
C THR A 57 10.76 -14.06 11.03
N LYS A 58 11.56 -14.84 10.28
CA LYS A 58 12.71 -15.59 10.85
C LYS A 58 13.79 -14.69 11.48
N ASP A 59 13.94 -13.48 10.97
CA ASP A 59 14.89 -12.48 11.47
C ASP A 59 14.30 -11.57 12.56
N GLY A 60 13.07 -11.87 13.03
CA GLY A 60 12.40 -11.12 14.09
C GLY A 60 11.62 -9.90 13.62
N THR A 61 11.62 -9.61 12.31
CA THR A 61 10.82 -8.50 11.74
C THR A 61 9.33 -8.76 11.95
N GLN A 62 8.61 -7.77 12.47
CA GLN A 62 7.16 -7.82 12.63
C GLN A 62 6.49 -7.27 11.37
N LEU A 63 5.66 -8.06 10.72
CA LEU A 63 4.89 -7.67 9.54
C LEU A 63 3.43 -7.43 9.93
N TYR A 64 2.98 -6.21 9.77
CA TYR A 64 1.57 -5.88 9.94
C TYR A 64 0.77 -6.34 8.72
N TYR A 65 -0.47 -6.81 8.97
CA TYR A 65 -1.40 -7.15 7.89
C TYR A 65 -2.85 -6.80 8.26
N LYS A 66 -3.66 -6.56 7.25
CA LYS A 66 -5.11 -6.50 7.31
C LYS A 66 -5.68 -7.84 6.83
N ASP A 67 -6.76 -8.29 7.45
CA ASP A 67 -7.48 -9.53 7.09
C ASP A 67 -8.98 -9.25 7.15
N TRP A 68 -9.59 -8.99 6.01
CA TRP A 68 -10.98 -8.57 5.87
C TRP A 68 -11.80 -9.61 5.10
N GLY A 69 -13.05 -9.82 5.55
CA GLY A 69 -13.94 -10.82 4.96
C GLY A 69 -13.62 -12.23 5.46
N THR A 70 -14.53 -13.18 5.17
CA THR A 70 -14.47 -14.56 5.67
C THR A 70 -14.74 -15.60 4.59
N GLY A 71 -14.71 -15.20 3.32
CA GLY A 71 -14.96 -16.08 2.18
C GLY A 71 -13.93 -17.19 2.03
N PRO A 72 -14.29 -18.28 1.31
CA PRO A 72 -13.41 -19.42 1.10
C PRO A 72 -12.25 -19.10 0.16
N ASN A 73 -12.42 -18.13 -0.74
CA ASN A 73 -11.40 -17.71 -1.70
C ASN A 73 -10.63 -16.53 -1.14
N THR A 74 -9.30 -16.64 -1.14
CA THR A 74 -8.41 -15.62 -0.57
C THR A 74 -7.75 -14.80 -1.66
N VAL A 75 -7.66 -13.48 -1.45
CA VAL A 75 -6.89 -12.54 -2.27
C VAL A 75 -5.83 -11.90 -1.37
N VAL A 76 -4.57 -11.97 -1.80
CA VAL A 76 -3.41 -11.41 -1.10
C VAL A 76 -2.86 -10.23 -1.89
N PHE A 77 -2.69 -9.08 -1.24
CA PHE A 77 -2.29 -7.84 -1.88
C PHE A 77 -0.89 -7.40 -1.42
N SER A 78 -0.03 -7.06 -2.38
CA SER A 78 1.28 -6.44 -2.17
C SER A 78 1.29 -5.02 -2.73
N HIS A 79 1.57 -4.05 -1.88
CA HIS A 79 1.51 -2.63 -2.21
C HIS A 79 2.71 -2.14 -3.02
N GLY A 80 2.51 -1.03 -3.77
CA GLY A 80 3.57 -0.29 -4.45
C GLY A 80 4.41 0.55 -3.48
N TRP A 81 5.57 1.01 -3.95
CA TRP A 81 6.41 1.95 -3.23
C TRP A 81 5.84 3.38 -3.33
N PRO A 82 5.92 4.20 -2.29
CA PRO A 82 6.34 3.93 -0.89
C PRO A 82 5.15 3.65 0.04
N LEU A 83 4.11 3.01 -0.48
CA LEU A 83 2.81 2.88 0.16
C LEU A 83 2.78 1.81 1.27
N SER A 84 1.58 1.42 1.69
CA SER A 84 1.28 0.38 2.67
C SER A 84 0.03 -0.40 2.27
N ALA A 85 -0.42 -1.33 3.09
CA ALA A 85 -1.68 -2.06 2.92
C ALA A 85 -2.90 -1.14 2.77
N ASP A 86 -2.81 0.10 3.27
CA ASP A 86 -3.91 1.07 3.19
C ASP A 86 -4.23 1.49 1.75
N ALA A 87 -3.27 1.34 0.83
CA ALA A 87 -3.49 1.61 -0.59
C ALA A 87 -4.51 0.64 -1.25
N TRP A 88 -4.84 -0.47 -0.58
CA TRP A 88 -5.73 -1.51 -1.09
C TRP A 88 -7.14 -1.50 -0.48
N GLU A 89 -7.46 -0.56 0.41
CA GLU A 89 -8.73 -0.58 1.16
C GLU A 89 -9.97 -0.55 0.26
N ASP A 90 -9.95 0.20 -0.83
CA ASP A 90 -11.06 0.23 -1.80
C ASP A 90 -11.31 -1.17 -2.42
N GLN A 91 -10.24 -1.89 -2.84
CA GLN A 91 -10.32 -3.23 -3.41
C GLN A 91 -10.70 -4.26 -2.36
N MET A 92 -10.11 -4.18 -1.17
CA MET A 92 -10.40 -5.08 -0.05
C MET A 92 -11.86 -4.97 0.39
N MET A 93 -12.38 -3.74 0.57
CA MET A 93 -13.77 -3.51 0.94
C MET A 93 -14.72 -4.09 -0.11
N PHE A 94 -14.45 -3.83 -1.40
CA PHE A 94 -15.28 -4.33 -2.48
C PHE A 94 -15.28 -5.85 -2.55
N LEU A 95 -14.10 -6.50 -2.54
CA LEU A 95 -14.00 -7.95 -2.67
C LEU A 95 -14.49 -8.68 -1.41
N ALA A 96 -14.22 -8.15 -0.22
CA ALA A 96 -14.76 -8.71 1.02
C ALA A 96 -16.30 -8.69 1.04
N SER A 97 -16.91 -7.60 0.54
CA SER A 97 -18.36 -7.49 0.37
C SER A 97 -18.91 -8.44 -0.71
N ASN A 98 -18.05 -8.95 -1.60
CA ASN A 98 -18.39 -9.96 -2.61
C ASN A 98 -17.98 -11.39 -2.21
N GLY A 99 -17.72 -11.63 -0.91
CA GLY A 99 -17.53 -12.98 -0.36
C GLY A 99 -16.11 -13.52 -0.49
N TYR A 100 -15.10 -12.66 -0.63
CA TYR A 100 -13.69 -13.04 -0.58
C TYR A 100 -13.07 -12.74 0.78
N ARG A 101 -12.03 -13.48 1.15
CA ARG A 101 -11.10 -13.09 2.22
C ARG A 101 -9.96 -12.27 1.60
N CYS A 102 -9.73 -11.07 2.09
CA CYS A 102 -8.73 -10.13 1.56
C CYS A 102 -7.65 -9.89 2.60
N ILE A 103 -6.39 -10.16 2.24
CA ILE A 103 -5.22 -9.95 3.08
C ILE A 103 -4.30 -8.95 2.38
N ALA A 104 -3.93 -7.88 3.07
CA ALA A 104 -2.92 -6.94 2.60
C ALA A 104 -1.91 -6.70 3.72
N HIS A 105 -0.61 -6.77 3.42
CA HIS A 105 0.44 -6.55 4.40
C HIS A 105 1.17 -5.24 4.15
N ASP A 106 1.71 -4.65 5.21
CA ASP A 106 2.73 -3.62 5.11
C ASP A 106 4.08 -4.33 4.95
N ARG A 107 4.79 -4.09 3.83
CA ARG A 107 6.15 -4.63 3.63
C ARG A 107 7.06 -4.14 4.74
N ARG A 108 8.10 -4.93 5.12
CA ARG A 108 9.13 -4.45 6.04
C ARG A 108 9.61 -3.07 5.63
N GLY A 109 9.88 -2.21 6.60
CA GLY A 109 10.28 -0.83 6.37
C GLY A 109 9.16 0.13 5.97
N HIS A 110 7.91 -0.34 5.86
CA HIS A 110 6.75 0.46 5.44
C HIS A 110 5.62 0.37 6.47
N GLY A 111 4.81 1.43 6.53
CA GLY A 111 3.59 1.47 7.33
C GLY A 111 3.82 1.08 8.80
N ARG A 112 3.05 0.09 9.26
CA ARG A 112 3.04 -0.41 10.66
C ARG A 112 3.99 -1.58 10.90
N SER A 113 4.65 -2.08 9.85
CA SER A 113 5.67 -3.11 9.96
C SER A 113 6.97 -2.57 10.57
N SER A 114 7.79 -3.45 11.16
CA SER A 114 9.12 -3.09 11.62
C SER A 114 9.96 -2.46 10.52
N GLN A 115 10.83 -1.54 10.90
CA GLN A 115 11.70 -0.78 9.99
C GLN A 115 13.17 -1.19 10.16
N PRO A 116 13.57 -2.43 9.78
CA PRO A 116 14.93 -2.90 9.93
C PRO A 116 15.89 -2.15 8.99
N TRP A 117 17.16 -2.05 9.41
CA TRP A 117 18.20 -1.46 8.59
C TRP A 117 18.52 -2.31 7.35
N ASP A 118 18.53 -3.63 7.51
CA ASP A 118 18.86 -4.61 6.47
C ASP A 118 17.64 -5.35 5.93
N GLY A 119 17.83 -6.13 4.87
CA GLY A 119 16.78 -6.97 4.29
C GLY A 119 15.83 -6.22 3.35
N ASN A 120 16.17 -4.99 2.95
CA ASN A 120 15.36 -4.19 2.03
C ASN A 120 15.59 -4.62 0.57
N ASN A 121 15.32 -5.89 0.25
CA ASN A 121 15.50 -6.47 -1.07
C ASN A 121 14.41 -7.50 -1.39
N TYR A 122 14.20 -7.77 -2.69
CA TYR A 122 13.12 -8.64 -3.15
C TYR A 122 13.21 -10.08 -2.66
N ASP A 123 14.41 -10.63 -2.45
CA ASP A 123 14.55 -11.99 -1.92
C ASP A 123 14.01 -12.09 -0.50
N THR A 124 14.25 -11.06 0.29
CA THR A 124 13.73 -10.95 1.65
C THR A 124 12.23 -10.65 1.64
N PHE A 125 11.75 -9.74 0.79
CA PHE A 125 10.32 -9.45 0.68
C PHE A 125 9.51 -10.68 0.27
N ALA A 126 10.02 -11.47 -0.67
CA ALA A 126 9.40 -12.73 -1.06
C ALA A 126 9.39 -13.77 0.09
N ALA A 127 10.45 -13.84 0.90
CA ALA A 127 10.50 -14.70 2.07
C ALA A 127 9.56 -14.24 3.19
N ASP A 128 9.38 -12.93 3.35
CA ASP A 128 8.40 -12.33 4.26
C ASP A 128 6.98 -12.70 3.84
N LEU A 129 6.68 -12.57 2.55
CA LEU A 129 5.38 -12.94 2.00
C LEU A 129 5.11 -14.45 2.17
N ASP A 130 6.13 -15.31 2.00
CA ASP A 130 6.00 -16.75 2.27
C ASP A 130 5.73 -17.03 3.75
N THR A 131 6.39 -16.32 4.65
CA THR A 131 6.16 -16.41 6.10
C THR A 131 4.73 -15.99 6.45
N LEU A 132 4.24 -14.88 5.90
CA LEU A 132 2.87 -14.42 6.07
C LEU A 132 1.87 -15.48 5.56
N ALA A 133 2.08 -15.96 4.32
CA ALA A 133 1.20 -16.93 3.68
C ALA A 133 1.18 -18.27 4.45
N THR A 134 2.30 -18.68 5.01
CA THR A 134 2.41 -19.89 5.83
C THR A 134 1.71 -19.73 7.17
N THR A 135 1.98 -18.64 7.89
CA THR A 135 1.39 -18.35 9.21
C THR A 135 -0.13 -18.23 9.15
N LEU A 136 -0.66 -17.61 8.09
CA LEU A 136 -2.09 -17.44 7.89
C LEU A 136 -2.75 -18.63 7.19
N ASN A 137 -1.99 -19.73 6.94
CA ASN A 137 -2.43 -20.94 6.25
C ASN A 137 -3.15 -20.64 4.91
N ILE A 138 -2.56 -19.72 4.14
CA ILE A 138 -3.11 -19.32 2.84
C ILE A 138 -2.94 -20.48 1.86
N LYS A 139 -4.01 -20.81 1.15
CA LYS A 139 -4.05 -21.86 0.12
C LYS A 139 -4.89 -21.39 -1.05
N ASN A 140 -4.50 -21.79 -2.25
CA ASN A 140 -5.24 -21.55 -3.48
C ASN A 140 -5.66 -20.08 -3.67
N ALA A 141 -4.78 -19.13 -3.29
CA ALA A 141 -5.08 -17.71 -3.29
C ALA A 141 -4.74 -17.03 -4.62
N THR A 142 -5.39 -15.91 -4.89
CA THR A 142 -4.95 -14.98 -5.92
C THR A 142 -4.00 -13.95 -5.30
N PHE A 143 -2.81 -13.81 -5.86
CA PHE A 143 -1.82 -12.81 -5.44
C PHE A 143 -1.88 -11.60 -6.36
N VAL A 144 -2.09 -10.42 -5.79
CA VAL A 144 -2.27 -9.15 -6.50
C VAL A 144 -1.16 -8.19 -6.09
N GLY A 145 -0.38 -7.71 -7.05
CA GLY A 145 0.72 -6.77 -6.79
C GLY A 145 0.61 -5.51 -7.64
N HIS A 146 0.76 -4.35 -7.00
CA HIS A 146 0.83 -3.06 -7.68
C HIS A 146 2.28 -2.57 -7.73
N SER A 147 2.74 -2.11 -8.90
CA SER A 147 4.05 -1.47 -9.04
C SER A 147 5.20 -2.36 -8.50
N MET A 148 5.96 -1.89 -7.51
CA MET A 148 6.94 -2.67 -6.78
C MET A 148 6.36 -3.96 -6.18
N GLY A 149 5.09 -3.94 -5.75
CA GLY A 149 4.39 -5.13 -5.26
C GLY A 149 4.20 -6.21 -6.33
N GLY A 150 4.10 -5.82 -7.61
CA GLY A 150 4.10 -6.78 -8.72
C GLY A 150 5.43 -7.52 -8.86
N GLY A 151 6.55 -6.82 -8.65
CA GLY A 151 7.89 -7.44 -8.56
C GLY A 151 8.00 -8.42 -7.37
N GLU A 152 7.41 -8.05 -6.22
CA GLU A 152 7.36 -8.94 -5.05
C GLU A 152 6.59 -10.24 -5.34
N ILE A 153 5.43 -10.14 -5.98
CA ILE A 153 4.65 -11.33 -6.39
C ILE A 153 5.45 -12.18 -7.40
N ALA A 154 6.08 -11.55 -8.40
CA ALA A 154 6.90 -12.26 -9.38
C ALA A 154 8.05 -13.02 -8.69
N ARG A 155 8.81 -12.36 -7.80
CA ARG A 155 9.90 -12.97 -7.04
C ARG A 155 9.40 -14.05 -6.10
N TYR A 156 8.25 -13.86 -5.44
CA TYR A 156 7.64 -14.87 -4.59
C TYR A 156 7.31 -16.15 -5.38
N LEU A 157 6.59 -16.02 -6.49
CA LEU A 157 6.20 -17.15 -7.31
C LEU A 157 7.40 -17.80 -8.00
N GLY A 158 8.38 -17.02 -8.45
CA GLY A 158 9.61 -17.51 -9.06
C GLY A 158 10.51 -18.31 -8.10
N LYS A 159 10.48 -17.99 -6.79
CA LYS A 159 11.35 -18.58 -5.76
C LYS A 159 10.65 -19.67 -4.95
N PHE A 160 9.39 -19.47 -4.57
CA PHE A 160 8.62 -20.39 -3.71
C PHE A 160 7.61 -21.22 -4.48
N GLY A 161 7.41 -20.92 -5.77
CA GLY A 161 6.46 -21.64 -6.63
C GLY A 161 5.00 -21.32 -6.34
N SER A 162 4.09 -22.09 -6.93
CA SER A 162 2.65 -21.83 -6.94
C SER A 162 1.84 -22.66 -5.95
N ALA A 163 2.47 -23.37 -5.01
CA ALA A 163 1.77 -24.29 -4.11
C ALA A 163 0.63 -23.63 -3.29
N ARG A 164 0.71 -22.32 -3.06
CA ARG A 164 -0.29 -21.52 -2.33
C ARG A 164 -1.12 -20.61 -3.24
N ALA A 165 -0.76 -20.53 -4.52
CA ALA A 165 -1.34 -19.60 -5.46
C ALA A 165 -2.12 -20.33 -6.56
N SER A 166 -3.30 -19.81 -6.90
CA SER A 166 -4.10 -20.26 -8.06
C SER A 166 -4.01 -19.29 -9.22
N LYS A 167 -3.85 -17.99 -8.93
CA LYS A 167 -3.85 -16.91 -9.91
C LYS A 167 -2.90 -15.79 -9.47
N ALA A 168 -2.45 -14.99 -10.43
CA ALA A 168 -1.69 -13.76 -10.17
C ALA A 168 -2.32 -12.55 -10.89
N VAL A 169 -2.19 -11.37 -10.30
CA VAL A 169 -2.56 -10.09 -10.93
C VAL A 169 -1.42 -9.11 -10.76
N LEU A 170 -0.93 -8.57 -11.86
CA LEU A 170 0.15 -7.60 -11.92
C LEU A 170 -0.41 -6.25 -12.39
N ILE A 171 -0.47 -5.26 -11.52
CA ILE A 171 -1.07 -3.95 -11.82
C ILE A 171 0.04 -2.91 -11.88
N ALA A 172 0.23 -2.26 -13.03
CA ALA A 172 1.27 -1.25 -13.23
C ALA A 172 2.64 -1.72 -12.68
N ALA A 173 2.95 -3.02 -12.87
CA ALA A 173 4.07 -3.70 -12.22
C ALA A 173 5.41 -3.32 -12.86
N VAL A 174 6.47 -3.32 -12.05
CA VAL A 174 7.85 -3.00 -12.46
C VAL A 174 8.55 -4.09 -13.27
N THR A 175 7.84 -5.18 -13.56
CA THR A 175 8.35 -6.37 -14.27
C THR A 175 8.26 -6.21 -15.78
N PRO A 176 9.20 -6.79 -16.57
CA PRO A 176 10.32 -7.63 -16.17
C PRO A 176 11.55 -6.87 -15.66
N LEU A 177 11.82 -5.66 -16.12
CA LEU A 177 12.97 -4.84 -15.75
C LEU A 177 12.69 -3.37 -16.09
N MET A 178 12.89 -2.47 -15.13
CA MET A 178 12.71 -1.03 -15.38
C MET A 178 13.97 -0.37 -15.97
N LEU A 179 15.15 -0.80 -15.51
CA LEU A 179 16.40 -0.16 -15.92
C LEU A 179 16.66 -0.30 -17.42
N LYS A 180 17.06 0.79 -18.05
CA LYS A 180 17.59 0.78 -19.42
C LYS A 180 18.91 0.03 -19.47
N THR A 181 18.97 -1.01 -20.29
CA THR A 181 20.16 -1.83 -20.56
C THR A 181 20.16 -2.22 -22.04
N ASP A 182 21.23 -2.86 -22.52
CA ASP A 182 21.28 -3.40 -23.89
C ASP A 182 20.14 -4.41 -24.15
N LYS A 183 19.71 -5.12 -23.10
CA LYS A 183 18.58 -6.08 -23.16
C LYS A 183 17.21 -5.43 -22.97
N ASN A 184 17.17 -4.20 -22.47
CA ASN A 184 15.96 -3.41 -22.26
C ASN A 184 16.19 -1.96 -22.75
N PRO A 185 16.30 -1.73 -24.05
CA PRO A 185 16.64 -0.42 -24.61
C PRO A 185 15.55 0.65 -24.37
N GLU A 186 14.31 0.23 -24.16
CA GLU A 186 13.17 1.10 -23.83
C GLU A 186 13.03 1.39 -22.32
N GLY A 187 13.90 0.81 -21.50
CA GLY A 187 13.93 1.01 -20.05
C GLY A 187 14.25 2.44 -19.66
N THR A 188 14.00 2.75 -18.40
CA THR A 188 14.27 4.06 -17.80
C THR A 188 15.76 4.21 -17.48
N PRO A 189 16.41 5.32 -17.84
CA PRO A 189 17.81 5.53 -17.53
C PRO A 189 18.10 5.55 -16.03
N LEU A 190 19.29 5.07 -15.62
CA LEU A 190 19.71 5.04 -14.21
C LEU A 190 19.64 6.41 -13.53
N SER A 191 19.97 7.47 -14.28
CA SER A 191 19.91 8.86 -13.78
C SER A 191 18.53 9.28 -13.25
N ALA A 192 17.44 8.73 -13.80
CA ALA A 192 16.10 9.00 -13.28
C ALA A 192 15.92 8.39 -11.88
N PHE A 193 16.43 7.19 -11.64
CA PHE A 193 16.40 6.54 -10.34
C PHE A 193 17.34 7.19 -9.33
N ASP A 194 18.50 7.67 -9.78
CA ASP A 194 19.40 8.48 -8.94
C ASP A 194 18.75 9.80 -8.53
N GLY A 195 17.96 10.41 -9.43
CA GLY A 195 17.14 11.57 -9.10
C GLY A 195 16.12 11.29 -7.99
N ILE A 196 15.50 10.10 -7.99
CA ILE A 196 14.60 9.66 -6.90
C ILE A 196 15.38 9.56 -5.58
N ARG A 197 16.56 8.91 -5.58
CA ARG A 197 17.42 8.78 -4.39
C ARG A 197 17.85 10.14 -3.85
N ALA A 198 18.25 11.05 -4.73
CA ALA A 198 18.63 12.41 -4.36
C ALA A 198 17.45 13.20 -3.76
N GLY A 199 16.25 13.10 -4.37
CA GLY A 199 15.05 13.73 -3.83
C GLY A 199 14.67 13.23 -2.44
N LEU A 200 14.76 11.91 -2.20
CA LEU A 200 14.53 11.32 -0.88
C LEU A 200 15.49 11.84 0.19
N GLN A 201 16.75 12.07 -0.17
CA GLN A 201 17.78 12.55 0.75
C GLN A 201 17.66 14.06 1.00
N ALA A 202 17.28 14.85 0.00
CA ALA A 202 17.17 16.29 0.10
C ALA A 202 15.95 16.73 0.93
N ASP A 203 14.76 16.32 0.53
CA ASP A 203 13.49 16.55 1.24
C ASP A 203 12.46 15.49 0.83
N ARG A 204 12.40 14.41 1.60
CA ARG A 204 11.51 13.28 1.32
C ARG A 204 10.03 13.69 1.28
N ALA A 205 9.63 14.60 2.16
CA ALA A 205 8.23 15.02 2.25
C ALA A 205 7.82 15.81 1.00
N GLN A 206 8.67 16.75 0.56
CA GLN A 206 8.43 17.51 -0.67
C GLN A 206 8.51 16.61 -1.89
N PHE A 207 9.49 15.71 -1.96
CA PHE A 207 9.62 14.74 -3.04
C PHE A 207 8.34 13.89 -3.22
N TYR A 208 7.76 13.38 -2.13
CA TYR A 208 6.51 12.62 -2.20
C TYR A 208 5.32 13.47 -2.66
N LYS A 209 5.24 14.74 -2.22
CA LYS A 209 4.21 15.66 -2.71
C LYS A 209 4.31 15.88 -4.21
N ASP A 210 5.52 16.12 -4.72
CA ASP A 210 5.76 16.36 -6.14
C ASP A 210 5.48 15.12 -6.98
N LEU A 211 5.88 13.93 -6.48
CA LEU A 211 5.63 12.65 -7.11
C LEU A 211 4.14 12.36 -7.33
N THR A 212 3.26 12.89 -6.48
CA THR A 212 1.80 12.70 -6.65
C THR A 212 1.29 13.22 -7.99
N THR A 213 1.93 14.23 -8.56
CA THR A 213 1.49 14.79 -9.85
C THR A 213 1.58 13.78 -11.01
N PRO A 214 2.75 13.20 -11.34
CA PRO A 214 2.83 12.16 -12.35
C PRO A 214 2.21 10.83 -11.91
N PHE A 215 2.23 10.50 -10.61
CA PHE A 215 1.66 9.25 -10.08
C PHE A 215 0.15 9.14 -10.33
N PHE A 216 -0.61 10.19 -10.04
CA PHE A 216 -2.05 10.24 -10.28
C PHE A 216 -2.42 10.77 -11.69
N GLY A 217 -1.46 11.28 -12.45
CA GLY A 217 -1.72 11.92 -13.74
C GLY A 217 -2.37 13.30 -13.61
N PHE A 218 -2.20 14.00 -12.48
CA PHE A 218 -2.83 15.32 -12.25
C PHE A 218 -2.33 16.42 -13.18
N ASN A 219 -1.24 16.18 -13.92
CA ASN A 219 -0.75 17.04 -14.99
C ASN A 219 -1.40 16.76 -16.37
N ARG A 220 -2.40 15.88 -16.43
CA ARG A 220 -3.11 15.56 -17.68
C ARG A 220 -4.41 16.32 -17.80
N THR A 221 -4.72 16.74 -19.04
CA THR A 221 -5.98 17.43 -19.33
C THR A 221 -7.19 16.57 -18.96
N GLY A 222 -8.16 17.15 -18.28
CA GLY A 222 -9.39 16.47 -17.88
C GLY A 222 -9.28 15.64 -16.59
N ILE A 223 -8.08 15.47 -16.04
CA ILE A 223 -7.91 14.81 -14.73
C ILE A 223 -8.10 15.84 -13.63
N LYS A 224 -9.08 15.59 -12.75
CA LYS A 224 -9.34 16.45 -11.60
C LYS A 224 -8.33 16.21 -10.51
N ASP A 225 -7.57 17.23 -10.17
CA ASP A 225 -6.63 17.20 -9.02
C ASP A 225 -7.39 17.03 -7.70
N SER A 226 -6.79 16.33 -6.76
CA SER A 226 -7.36 16.05 -5.45
C SER A 226 -6.31 16.20 -4.35
N GLN A 227 -6.43 17.26 -3.57
CA GLN A 227 -5.55 17.47 -2.41
C GLN A 227 -5.63 16.31 -1.41
N GLY A 228 -6.84 15.76 -1.18
CA GLY A 228 -7.01 14.61 -0.30
C GLY A 228 -6.21 13.37 -0.75
N ARG A 229 -6.13 13.09 -2.07
CA ARG A 229 -5.29 12.01 -2.59
C ARG A 229 -3.80 12.30 -2.42
N ARG A 230 -3.38 13.55 -2.67
CA ARG A 230 -1.98 13.97 -2.45
C ARG A 230 -1.58 13.81 -0.99
N ASP A 231 -2.43 14.26 -0.07
CA ASP A 231 -2.17 14.17 1.36
C ASP A 231 -2.13 12.73 1.85
N THR A 232 -3.07 11.89 1.38
CA THR A 232 -3.09 10.46 1.70
C THR A 232 -1.83 9.75 1.22
N PHE A 233 -1.42 9.97 -0.05
CA PHE A 233 -0.20 9.38 -0.59
C PHE A 233 1.02 9.80 0.23
N THR A 234 1.15 11.10 0.50
CA THR A 234 2.28 11.66 1.26
C THR A 234 2.30 11.11 2.69
N THR A 235 1.14 11.07 3.35
CA THR A 235 1.02 10.55 4.72
C THR A 235 1.43 9.08 4.80
N ILE A 236 0.94 8.24 3.90
CA ILE A 236 1.32 6.82 3.84
C ILE A 236 2.80 6.68 3.51
N GLY A 237 3.30 7.43 2.53
CA GLY A 237 4.72 7.40 2.13
C GLY A 237 5.66 7.79 3.28
N MET A 238 5.28 8.77 4.09
CA MET A 238 6.08 9.21 5.25
C MET A 238 6.12 8.18 6.39
N GLN A 239 5.23 7.20 6.42
CA GLN A 239 5.28 6.08 7.36
C GLN A 239 6.34 5.02 6.99
N SER A 240 6.90 5.05 5.78
CA SER A 240 8.04 4.21 5.42
C SER A 240 9.33 4.76 6.03
N SER A 241 10.32 3.90 6.34
CA SER A 241 11.64 4.39 6.76
C SER A 241 12.40 5.03 5.58
N LEU A 242 13.23 6.04 5.85
CA LEU A 242 14.09 6.62 4.81
C LEU A 242 15.03 5.57 4.22
N ARG A 243 15.60 4.70 5.06
CA ARG A 243 16.48 3.61 4.65
C ARG A 243 15.78 2.67 3.66
N SER A 244 14.61 2.15 4.04
CA SER A 244 13.85 1.24 3.18
C SER A 244 13.39 1.94 1.89
N SER A 245 12.91 3.19 1.99
CA SER A 245 12.49 3.96 0.82
C SER A 245 13.64 4.12 -0.19
N TYR A 246 14.85 4.42 0.30
CA TYR A 246 16.05 4.61 -0.51
C TYR A 246 16.51 3.29 -1.18
N GLU A 247 16.64 2.22 -0.40
CA GLU A 247 17.08 0.90 -0.90
C GLU A 247 16.08 0.30 -1.88
N CYS A 248 14.79 0.49 -1.66
CA CYS A 248 13.75 0.04 -2.57
C CYS A 248 13.89 0.63 -3.98
N VAL A 249 14.48 1.83 -4.13
CA VAL A 249 14.71 2.41 -5.46
C VAL A 249 15.59 1.49 -6.30
N LYS A 250 16.69 0.97 -5.72
CA LYS A 250 17.54 -0.01 -6.39
C LYS A 250 16.77 -1.28 -6.72
N GLN A 251 15.95 -1.74 -5.78
CA GLN A 251 15.22 -2.98 -5.95
C GLN A 251 14.25 -2.92 -7.14
N PHE A 252 13.35 -1.94 -7.18
CA PHE A 252 12.34 -1.86 -8.23
C PHE A 252 12.91 -1.43 -9.58
N SER A 253 14.08 -0.77 -9.61
CA SER A 253 14.67 -0.30 -10.86
C SER A 253 15.63 -1.32 -11.51
N GLU A 254 16.47 -1.99 -10.73
CA GLU A 254 17.60 -2.78 -11.22
C GLU A 254 17.38 -4.29 -11.16
N THR A 255 16.31 -4.77 -10.48
CA THR A 255 16.03 -6.21 -10.41
C THR A 255 15.45 -6.72 -11.72
N ASP A 256 16.08 -7.73 -12.31
CA ASP A 256 15.57 -8.45 -13.47
C ASP A 256 14.69 -9.62 -13.01
N PHE A 257 13.40 -9.53 -13.32
CA PHE A 257 12.38 -10.55 -13.02
C PHE A 257 12.12 -11.50 -14.18
N THR A 258 12.88 -11.44 -15.26
CA THR A 258 12.62 -12.26 -16.46
C THR A 258 12.53 -13.75 -16.12
N GLN A 259 13.48 -14.25 -15.31
CA GLN A 259 13.46 -15.67 -14.91
C GLN A 259 12.31 -15.99 -13.94
N ASP A 260 11.90 -15.06 -13.09
CA ASP A 260 10.76 -15.23 -12.20
C ASP A 260 9.46 -15.34 -13.00
N LEU A 261 9.25 -14.45 -13.98
CA LEU A 261 8.10 -14.49 -14.88
C LEU A 261 8.05 -15.78 -15.72
N GLN A 262 9.19 -16.28 -16.21
CA GLN A 262 9.26 -17.53 -16.97
C GLN A 262 8.80 -18.75 -16.16
N LYS A 263 8.96 -18.72 -14.83
CA LYS A 263 8.52 -19.77 -13.91
C LYS A 263 7.05 -19.67 -13.52
N MET A 264 6.42 -18.52 -13.77
CA MET A 264 5.01 -18.31 -13.45
C MET A 264 4.13 -18.98 -14.53
N THR A 265 3.52 -20.09 -14.16
CA THR A 265 2.61 -20.86 -15.04
C THR A 265 1.13 -20.64 -14.74
N LEU A 266 0.82 -19.87 -13.70
CA LEU A 266 -0.54 -19.57 -13.27
C LEU A 266 -1.28 -18.67 -14.27
N PRO A 267 -2.62 -18.76 -14.34
CA PRO A 267 -3.41 -17.72 -14.98
C PRO A 267 -3.05 -16.36 -14.39
N THR A 268 -2.61 -15.44 -15.24
CA THR A 268 -2.13 -14.11 -14.81
C THR A 268 -2.89 -13.02 -15.54
N LEU A 269 -3.42 -12.06 -14.79
CA LEU A 269 -3.99 -10.83 -15.33
C LEU A 269 -2.96 -9.71 -15.17
N ILE A 270 -2.59 -9.07 -16.28
CA ILE A 270 -1.76 -7.87 -16.29
C ILE A 270 -2.68 -6.69 -16.57
N ILE A 271 -2.65 -5.67 -15.71
CA ILE A 271 -3.40 -4.42 -15.89
C ILE A 271 -2.42 -3.26 -15.89
N HIS A 272 -2.47 -2.40 -16.91
CA HIS A 272 -1.56 -1.26 -17.01
C HIS A 272 -2.20 -0.07 -17.71
N GLY A 273 -1.87 1.13 -17.28
CA GLY A 273 -2.27 2.35 -17.94
C GLY A 273 -1.32 2.69 -19.08
N ASP A 274 -1.85 3.11 -20.23
CA ASP A 274 -1.02 3.51 -21.37
C ASP A 274 -0.43 4.94 -21.22
N ASP A 275 -0.86 5.68 -20.19
CA ASP A 275 -0.28 6.98 -19.80
C ASP A 275 0.38 6.92 -18.39
N ASP A 276 0.91 5.76 -18.03
CA ASP A 276 1.69 5.59 -16.81
C ASP A 276 3.05 6.28 -16.93
N GLN A 277 3.22 7.39 -16.20
CA GLN A 277 4.43 8.23 -16.22
C GLN A 277 5.51 7.75 -15.23
N ILE A 278 5.21 6.74 -14.42
CA ILE A 278 6.13 6.18 -13.40
C ILE A 278 6.74 4.88 -13.91
N VAL A 279 5.91 3.98 -14.42
CA VAL A 279 6.31 2.70 -14.99
C VAL A 279 5.81 2.63 -16.43
N PRO A 280 6.61 3.02 -17.43
CA PRO A 280 6.18 3.01 -18.82
C PRO A 280 5.70 1.62 -19.26
N ILE A 281 4.55 1.56 -19.95
CA ILE A 281 3.90 0.29 -20.30
C ILE A 281 4.73 -0.60 -21.23
N ALA A 282 5.52 -0.01 -22.15
CA ALA A 282 6.24 -0.76 -23.18
C ALA A 282 7.31 -1.69 -22.58
N PRO A 283 8.28 -1.22 -21.76
CA PRO A 283 9.29 -2.07 -21.13
C PRO A 283 8.76 -2.88 -19.94
N SER A 284 7.52 -2.67 -19.52
CA SER A 284 6.91 -3.36 -18.38
C SER A 284 5.80 -4.32 -18.81
N ALA A 285 4.53 -3.91 -18.78
CA ALA A 285 3.40 -4.81 -19.01
C ALA A 285 3.40 -5.47 -20.40
N ILE A 286 3.76 -4.74 -21.46
CA ILE A 286 3.85 -5.30 -22.82
C ILE A 286 5.00 -6.32 -22.90
N ALA A 287 6.16 -6.01 -22.29
CA ALA A 287 7.28 -6.96 -22.25
C ALA A 287 6.95 -8.18 -21.38
N ALA A 288 6.34 -7.99 -20.20
CA ALA A 288 5.92 -9.08 -19.31
C ALA A 288 4.89 -10.01 -19.98
N SER A 289 3.93 -9.46 -20.73
CA SER A 289 2.91 -10.28 -21.42
C SER A 289 3.48 -11.20 -22.50
N LYS A 290 4.65 -10.87 -23.05
CA LYS A 290 5.37 -11.72 -24.01
C LYS A 290 6.13 -12.88 -23.34
N ILE A 291 6.45 -12.75 -22.05
CA ILE A 291 7.17 -13.74 -21.26
C ILE A 291 6.19 -14.72 -20.60
N LEU A 292 5.09 -14.20 -20.04
CA LEU A 292 4.09 -14.97 -19.32
C LEU A 292 3.17 -15.74 -20.30
N LYS A 293 3.25 -17.07 -20.31
CA LYS A 293 2.51 -17.91 -21.27
C LYS A 293 0.99 -17.88 -21.07
N ASN A 294 0.52 -17.73 -19.83
CA ASN A 294 -0.90 -17.76 -19.44
C ASN A 294 -1.38 -16.38 -18.97
N ALA A 295 -0.90 -15.31 -19.62
CA ALA A 295 -1.26 -13.96 -19.23
C ALA A 295 -2.26 -13.34 -20.20
N ARG A 296 -3.18 -12.54 -19.63
CA ARG A 296 -4.04 -11.60 -20.36
C ARG A 296 -3.63 -10.19 -19.97
N LEU A 297 -3.36 -9.34 -20.97
CA LEU A 297 -3.06 -7.93 -20.77
C LEU A 297 -4.32 -7.10 -20.99
N GLU A 298 -4.67 -6.30 -19.99
CA GLU A 298 -5.70 -5.28 -20.04
C GLU A 298 -5.05 -3.89 -19.97
N VAL A 299 -5.19 -3.11 -21.05
CA VAL A 299 -4.67 -1.75 -21.12
C VAL A 299 -5.77 -0.76 -20.73
N TYR A 300 -5.52 0.05 -19.71
CA TYR A 300 -6.43 1.11 -19.30
C TYR A 300 -6.05 2.39 -20.03
N LYS A 301 -6.90 2.78 -21.01
CA LYS A 301 -6.65 3.97 -21.82
C LYS A 301 -6.63 5.25 -20.98
N GLY A 302 -5.55 6.04 -21.11
CA GLY A 302 -5.32 7.22 -20.31
C GLY A 302 -5.07 6.92 -18.82
N GLY A 303 -4.88 5.65 -18.46
CA GLY A 303 -4.61 5.24 -17.08
C GLY A 303 -3.25 5.71 -16.61
N SER A 304 -3.21 6.33 -15.43
CA SER A 304 -1.97 6.70 -14.72
C SER A 304 -1.43 5.54 -13.90
N HIS A 305 -0.32 5.74 -13.20
CA HIS A 305 0.25 4.74 -12.28
C HIS A 305 -0.70 4.38 -11.13
N ALA A 306 -1.57 5.30 -10.74
CA ALA A 306 -2.51 5.16 -9.63
C ALA A 306 -3.79 4.38 -9.99
N ILE A 307 -3.71 3.33 -10.81
CA ILE A 307 -4.88 2.53 -11.22
C ILE A 307 -5.78 2.13 -10.04
N PRO A 308 -5.25 1.64 -8.88
CA PRO A 308 -6.10 1.25 -7.76
C PRO A 308 -7.00 2.38 -7.23
N GLN A 309 -6.57 3.62 -7.33
CA GLN A 309 -7.30 4.79 -6.82
C GLN A 309 -8.05 5.56 -7.92
N MET A 310 -7.45 5.69 -9.11
CA MET A 310 -8.01 6.51 -10.19
C MET A 310 -9.02 5.74 -11.04
N ASN A 311 -8.85 4.43 -11.17
CA ASN A 311 -9.70 3.55 -11.96
C ASN A 311 -10.38 2.48 -11.09
N LYS A 312 -10.65 2.78 -9.81
CA LYS A 312 -11.05 1.80 -8.79
C LYS A 312 -12.27 0.96 -9.20
N ASP A 313 -13.29 1.56 -9.75
CA ASP A 313 -14.53 0.85 -10.08
C ASP A 313 -14.31 -0.15 -11.22
N LYS A 314 -13.58 0.27 -12.27
CA LYS A 314 -13.18 -0.63 -13.35
C LYS A 314 -12.24 -1.73 -12.86
N LEU A 315 -11.25 -1.38 -12.05
CA LEU A 315 -10.34 -2.36 -11.46
C LEU A 315 -11.08 -3.39 -10.61
N ASN A 316 -12.00 -2.94 -9.77
CA ASN A 316 -12.82 -3.82 -8.94
C ASN A 316 -13.65 -4.80 -9.76
N ALA A 317 -14.26 -4.32 -10.86
CA ALA A 317 -15.02 -5.16 -11.78
C ALA A 317 -14.13 -6.19 -12.49
N ASP A 318 -12.97 -5.76 -13.01
CA ASP A 318 -12.04 -6.64 -13.72
C ASP A 318 -11.42 -7.70 -12.78
N LEU A 319 -11.05 -7.31 -11.55
CA LEU A 319 -10.59 -8.24 -10.51
C LEU A 319 -11.68 -9.29 -10.22
N LEU A 320 -12.90 -8.86 -9.95
CA LEU A 320 -14.00 -9.78 -9.64
C LEU A 320 -14.29 -10.73 -10.80
N ALA A 321 -14.28 -10.23 -12.04
CA ALA A 321 -14.47 -11.04 -13.25
C ALA A 321 -13.35 -12.09 -13.39
N PHE A 322 -12.08 -11.70 -13.16
CA PHE A 322 -10.94 -12.61 -13.23
C PHE A 322 -10.95 -13.67 -12.11
N LEU A 323 -11.31 -13.26 -10.89
CA LEU A 323 -11.43 -14.17 -9.75
C LEU A 323 -12.47 -15.27 -9.96
N LYS A 324 -13.58 -14.96 -10.67
CA LYS A 324 -14.68 -15.92 -10.97
C LYS A 324 -14.36 -16.88 -12.11
N GLN A 325 -13.33 -16.64 -12.90
CA GLN A 325 -12.92 -17.61 -13.94
C GLN A 325 -12.43 -18.90 -13.29
N ALA A 326 -12.78 -20.03 -13.88
CA ALA A 326 -12.35 -21.35 -13.41
C ALA A 326 -10.84 -21.57 -13.60
#